data_a621818b755c5f830cdd2395c9ad9e46
#
_entry.id   a621818b755c5f830cdd2395c9ad9e46
#
_cell.length_a   1.000
_cell.length_b   1.000
_cell.length_c   1.000
_cell.angle_alpha   90.00
_cell.angle_beta   90.00
_cell.angle_gamma   90.00
#
_symmetry.space_group_name_H-M   'P 1'
#
loop_
_entity.id
_entity.type
_entity.pdbx_description
1 polymer ?
#
loop_
_entity_poly.entity_id
_entity_poly.type
_entity_poly.pdbx_seq_one_letter_code
_entity_poly.pdbx_strand_id
1 'polypeptide(L)'
;YPYKYDEVTEIWPPIEDKCCVEGVIISSPKVFYKGRFSRMTFNASIKGNDYTVTIFNRHFIRPHLTLNRIVTLQGKVEGNRLTASNILLKNLDQLSGITPVYSLKDGLTSHAFSQYVKKVLGMNIPIEDGLPIEIRETVDLMSKKEALYAVHFPMNHEQLQKGIKTLKYEEFLNFELALSYRRMQREQEVG
;
A
#
# COMPACT_ATOMS: atom_id res chain seq x y z
N TYR A 1 -12.37 3.75 -4.71
CA TYR A 1 -10.96 3.42 -5.10
C TYR A 1 -10.02 3.67 -3.94
N PRO A 2 -8.85 2.98 -3.90
CA PRO A 2 -7.76 3.37 -3.05
C PRO A 2 -7.34 4.82 -3.32
N TYR A 3 -7.04 5.57 -2.26
CA TYR A 3 -6.56 6.94 -2.34
C TYR A 3 -5.13 7.01 -2.93
N LYS A 4 -4.29 6.08 -2.52
CA LYS A 4 -2.92 5.90 -3.01
C LYS A 4 -2.48 4.45 -2.85
N TYR A 5 -1.32 4.14 -3.38
CA TYR A 5 -0.66 2.85 -3.19
C TYR A 5 0.69 3.08 -2.52
N ASP A 6 0.92 2.34 -1.44
CA ASP A 6 2.21 2.31 -0.76
C ASP A 6 2.96 1.06 -1.22
N GLU A 7 4.22 1.23 -1.51
CA GLU A 7 5.12 0.13 -1.88
C GLU A 7 6.35 0.17 -0.96
N VAL A 8 6.67 -0.99 -0.39
CA VAL A 8 7.87 -1.14 0.43
C VAL A 8 8.89 -1.91 -0.38
N THR A 9 9.91 -1.20 -0.85
CA THR A 9 11.03 -1.76 -1.60
C THR A 9 12.31 -1.64 -0.80
N GLU A 10 13.23 -2.60 -0.97
CA GLU A 10 14.54 -2.51 -0.35
C GLU A 10 15.33 -1.32 -0.91
N ILE A 11 15.89 -0.50 -0.01
CA ILE A 11 16.84 0.56 -0.31
C ILE A 11 18.11 0.26 0.46
N TRP A 12 19.01 -0.51 -0.16
CA TRP A 12 20.30 -0.85 0.40
C TRP A 12 21.31 -1.12 -0.73
N PRO A 13 22.52 -0.50 -0.74
CA PRO A 13 23.00 0.49 0.23
C PRO A 13 22.18 1.77 0.30
N PRO A 14 22.33 2.56 1.40
CA PRO A 14 21.54 3.80 1.58
C PRO A 14 21.71 4.78 0.41
N ILE A 15 20.59 5.41 0.01
CA ILE A 15 20.55 6.48 -1.00
C ILE A 15 20.22 7.78 -0.28
N GLU A 16 21.11 8.80 -0.35
CA GLU A 16 20.97 10.04 0.40
C GLU A 16 20.72 9.79 1.90
N ASP A 17 21.51 8.89 2.50
CA ASP A 17 21.38 8.39 3.86
C ASP A 17 20.09 7.61 4.17
N LYS A 18 19.12 7.58 3.28
CA LYS A 18 17.85 6.86 3.47
C LYS A 18 18.01 5.38 3.18
N CYS A 19 17.42 4.57 4.03
CA CYS A 19 17.38 3.12 3.88
C CYS A 19 15.99 2.55 4.12
N CYS A 20 15.74 1.41 3.50
CA CYS A 20 14.67 0.47 3.81
C CYS A 20 15.24 -0.93 3.67
N VAL A 21 15.47 -1.61 4.79
CA VAL A 21 16.25 -2.85 4.80
C VAL A 21 15.80 -3.78 5.92
N GLU A 22 15.95 -5.08 5.72
CA GLU A 22 15.78 -6.05 6.77
C GLU A 22 16.94 -6.04 7.77
N GLY A 23 16.60 -6.18 9.03
CA GLY A 23 17.56 -6.37 10.10
C GLY A 23 17.09 -7.45 11.06
N VAL A 24 18.04 -8.22 11.58
CA VAL A 24 17.81 -9.20 12.64
C VAL A 24 18.16 -8.56 13.98
N ILE A 25 17.22 -8.56 14.91
CA ILE A 25 17.42 -7.97 16.25
C ILE A 25 18.43 -8.83 17.02
N ILE A 26 19.53 -8.23 17.44
CA ILE A 26 20.63 -8.90 18.16
C ILE A 26 20.81 -8.43 19.61
N SER A 27 20.05 -7.41 20.04
CA SER A 27 20.04 -7.00 21.44
C SER A 27 18.65 -6.61 21.92
N SER A 28 18.38 -6.75 23.22
CA SER A 28 17.12 -6.32 23.81
C SER A 28 16.97 -4.80 23.75
N PRO A 29 15.80 -4.28 23.35
CA PRO A 29 15.57 -2.84 23.29
C PRO A 29 15.62 -2.17 24.67
N LYS A 30 16.37 -1.07 24.75
CA LYS A 30 16.44 -0.18 25.90
C LYS A 30 15.64 1.08 25.63
N VAL A 31 14.78 1.47 26.54
CA VAL A 31 13.93 2.67 26.41
C VAL A 31 14.35 3.70 27.45
N PHE A 32 14.55 4.92 26.98
CA PHE A 32 14.87 6.08 27.79
C PHE A 32 13.74 7.10 27.64
N TYR A 33 13.29 7.66 28.75
CA TYR A 33 12.24 8.67 28.77
C TYR A 33 12.82 10.03 29.18
N LYS A 34 12.40 11.09 28.51
CA LYS A 34 12.67 12.47 28.89
C LYS A 34 11.38 13.27 28.71
N GLY A 35 10.65 13.47 29.80
CA GLY A 35 9.33 14.06 29.77
C GLY A 35 8.36 13.24 28.91
N ARG A 36 7.76 13.84 27.89
CA ARG A 36 6.85 13.18 26.94
C ARG A 36 7.55 12.43 25.81
N PHE A 37 8.87 12.57 25.69
CA PHE A 37 9.65 11.94 24.63
C PHE A 37 10.20 10.60 25.11
N SER A 38 10.13 9.60 24.27
CA SER A 38 10.81 8.33 24.48
C SER A 38 11.82 8.09 23.34
N ARG A 39 12.98 7.57 23.72
CA ARG A 39 14.02 7.10 22.78
C ARG A 39 14.25 5.63 23.07
N MET A 40 14.09 4.80 22.08
CA MET A 40 14.38 3.38 22.16
C MET A 40 15.58 3.05 21.29
N THR A 41 16.52 2.27 21.84
CA THR A 41 17.73 1.83 21.14
C THR A 41 17.91 0.32 21.29
N PHE A 42 18.36 -0.32 20.23
CA PHE A 42 18.76 -1.73 20.18
C PHE A 42 19.75 -1.95 19.04
N ASN A 43 20.41 -3.10 19.02
CA ASN A 43 21.29 -3.46 17.92
C ASN A 43 20.59 -4.43 16.97
N ALA A 44 20.83 -4.25 15.69
CA ALA A 44 20.34 -5.13 14.62
C ALA A 44 21.50 -5.47 13.67
N SER A 45 21.55 -6.72 13.24
CA SER A 45 22.44 -7.14 12.17
C SER A 45 21.75 -6.89 10.83
N ILE A 46 22.40 -6.11 9.97
CA ILE A 46 21.92 -5.72 8.64
C ILE A 46 22.97 -6.16 7.62
N LYS A 47 22.60 -7.08 6.72
CA LYS A 47 23.52 -7.63 5.71
C LYS A 47 24.86 -8.09 6.29
N GLY A 48 24.82 -8.69 7.49
CA GLY A 48 26.01 -9.22 8.17
C GLY A 48 26.82 -8.21 8.99
N ASN A 49 26.42 -6.95 9.07
CA ASN A 49 27.07 -5.93 9.89
C ASN A 49 26.14 -5.43 10.98
N ASP A 50 26.71 -5.07 12.12
CA ASP A 50 25.96 -4.62 13.30
C ASP A 50 25.72 -3.12 13.27
N TYR A 51 24.48 -2.74 13.46
CA TYR A 51 24.04 -1.34 13.53
C TYR A 51 23.31 -1.06 14.85
N THR A 52 23.57 0.11 15.42
CA THR A 52 22.77 0.64 16.52
C THR A 52 21.55 1.35 15.97
N VAL A 53 20.38 0.78 16.22
CA VAL A 53 19.09 1.32 15.76
C VAL A 53 18.50 2.19 16.87
N THR A 54 18.09 3.41 16.51
CA THR A 54 17.41 4.35 17.41
C THR A 54 16.06 4.73 16.80
N ILE A 55 15.00 4.69 17.61
CA ILE A 55 13.68 5.19 17.21
C ILE A 55 13.07 6.04 18.33
N PHE A 56 12.35 7.09 17.94
CA PHE A 56 11.73 8.03 18.88
C PHE A 56 10.21 7.83 18.96
N ASN A 57 9.65 8.01 20.15
CA ASN A 57 8.22 8.01 20.45
C ASN A 57 7.46 6.74 19.99
N ARG A 58 8.15 5.61 19.91
CA ARG A 58 7.61 4.31 19.51
C ARG A 58 7.88 3.20 20.54
N HIS A 59 7.95 3.53 21.81
CA HIS A 59 8.23 2.58 22.90
C HIS A 59 7.19 1.44 23.00
N PHE A 60 5.98 1.66 22.53
CA PHE A 60 4.90 0.67 22.53
C PHE A 60 5.20 -0.58 21.68
N ILE A 61 6.12 -0.50 20.70
CA ILE A 61 6.52 -1.66 19.91
C ILE A 61 7.58 -2.53 20.60
N ARG A 62 8.14 -2.08 21.73
CA ARG A 62 9.18 -2.81 22.49
C ARG A 62 8.87 -4.28 22.75
N PRO A 63 7.65 -4.68 23.16
CA PRO A 63 7.34 -6.09 23.43
C PRO A 63 7.46 -6.99 22.20
N HIS A 64 7.38 -6.40 21.01
CA HIS A 64 7.45 -7.13 19.74
C HIS A 64 8.87 -7.21 19.17
N LEU A 65 9.84 -6.49 19.74
CA LEU A 65 11.23 -6.47 19.29
C LEU A 65 12.04 -7.51 20.09
N THR A 66 11.80 -8.77 19.80
CA THR A 66 12.49 -9.90 20.45
C THR A 66 13.78 -10.26 19.72
N LEU A 67 14.72 -10.89 20.44
CA LEU A 67 15.96 -11.39 19.84
C LEU A 67 15.68 -12.33 18.67
N ASN A 68 16.54 -12.28 17.66
CA ASN A 68 16.46 -13.04 16.41
C ASN A 68 15.22 -12.77 15.55
N ARG A 69 14.40 -11.79 15.91
CA ARG A 69 13.29 -11.39 15.07
C ARG A 69 13.79 -10.59 13.87
N ILE A 70 13.28 -10.91 12.70
CA ILE A 70 13.47 -10.13 11.48
C ILE A 70 12.45 -8.99 11.46
N VAL A 71 12.93 -7.77 11.21
CA VAL A 71 12.12 -6.56 11.07
C VAL A 71 12.60 -5.78 9.86
N THR A 72 11.72 -5.00 9.26
CA THR A 72 12.11 -4.04 8.21
C THR A 72 12.29 -2.67 8.83
N LEU A 73 13.46 -2.10 8.66
CA LEU A 73 13.90 -0.82 9.19
C LEU A 73 13.86 0.23 8.08
N GLN A 74 13.14 1.32 8.32
CA GLN A 74 13.10 2.46 7.43
C GLN A 74 13.67 3.67 8.17
N GLY A 75 14.62 4.38 7.60
CA GLY A 75 15.23 5.50 8.28
C GLY A 75 16.45 6.07 7.57
N LYS A 76 17.33 6.68 8.36
CA LYS A 76 18.61 7.21 7.90
C LYS A 76 19.76 6.47 8.55
N VAL A 77 20.82 6.26 7.77
CA VAL A 77 22.05 5.58 8.21
C VAL A 77 23.19 6.57 8.19
N GLU A 78 23.91 6.65 9.31
CA GLU A 78 25.15 7.41 9.46
C GLU A 78 26.20 6.50 10.10
N GLY A 79 27.16 6.04 9.31
CA GLY A 79 28.14 5.05 9.74
C GLY A 79 27.47 3.75 10.17
N ASN A 80 27.63 3.33 11.42
CA ASN A 80 27.00 2.14 12.01
C ASN A 80 25.75 2.46 12.86
N ARG A 81 25.16 3.65 12.68
CA ARG A 81 23.96 4.09 13.37
C ARG A 81 22.81 4.23 12.38
N LEU A 82 21.67 3.66 12.72
CA LEU A 82 20.44 3.79 11.96
C LEU A 82 19.38 4.51 12.82
N THR A 83 19.01 5.71 12.42
CA THR A 83 17.87 6.43 13.02
C THR A 83 16.61 6.04 12.28
N ALA A 84 15.82 5.17 12.88
CA ALA A 84 14.61 4.67 12.28
C ALA A 84 13.48 5.71 12.35
N SER A 85 12.86 5.97 11.21
CA SER A 85 11.58 6.67 11.11
C SER A 85 10.41 5.71 11.30
N ASN A 86 10.59 4.45 10.90
CA ASN A 86 9.61 3.38 11.08
C ASN A 86 10.29 2.03 11.25
N ILE A 87 9.62 1.13 12.00
CA ILE A 87 10.00 -0.28 12.15
C ILE A 87 8.77 -1.12 11.86
N LEU A 88 8.85 -1.92 10.80
CA LEU A 88 7.79 -2.83 10.40
C LEU A 88 8.13 -4.23 10.93
N LEU A 89 7.20 -4.83 11.66
CA LEU A 89 7.39 -6.12 12.34
C LEU A 89 7.26 -7.33 11.38
N LYS A 90 7.48 -7.10 10.10
CA LYS A 90 7.44 -8.07 9.01
C LYS A 90 8.74 -7.99 8.22
N ASN A 91 9.11 -9.08 7.55
CA ASN A 91 10.21 -9.07 6.59
C ASN A 91 9.81 -8.39 5.28
N LEU A 92 10.79 -8.06 4.43
CA LEU A 92 10.55 -7.40 3.14
C LEU A 92 9.67 -8.24 2.21
N ASP A 93 9.83 -9.55 2.19
CA ASP A 93 9.01 -10.43 1.35
C ASP A 93 7.53 -10.38 1.71
N GLN A 94 7.21 -10.19 3.00
CA GLN A 94 5.84 -10.03 3.49
C GLN A 94 5.29 -8.61 3.26
N LEU A 95 6.16 -7.64 3.03
CA LEU A 95 5.86 -6.23 2.79
C LEU A 95 5.98 -5.87 1.31
N SER A 96 6.73 -6.69 0.54
CA SER A 96 6.87 -6.49 -0.89
C SER A 96 5.51 -6.61 -1.56
N GLY A 97 5.19 -5.62 -2.36
CA GLY A 97 3.94 -5.54 -3.08
C GLY A 97 3.27 -4.17 -2.93
N ILE A 98 2.39 -3.92 -3.85
CA ILE A 98 1.64 -2.68 -3.93
C ILE A 98 0.46 -2.77 -2.96
N THR A 99 0.49 -2.00 -1.89
CA THR A 99 -0.55 -2.01 -0.85
C THR A 99 -1.49 -0.83 -1.03
N PRO A 100 -2.79 -1.07 -1.24
CA PRO A 100 -3.77 0.01 -1.36
C PRO A 100 -3.99 0.71 -0.03
N VAL A 101 -4.03 2.03 -0.07
CA VAL A 101 -4.35 2.90 1.07
C VAL A 101 -5.66 3.62 0.78
N TYR A 102 -6.58 3.59 1.75
CA TYR A 102 -7.90 4.18 1.62
C TYR A 102 -8.02 5.42 2.50
N SER A 103 -8.69 6.46 1.98
CA SER A 103 -9.08 7.63 2.78
C SER A 103 -10.37 7.29 3.54
N LEU A 104 -10.23 6.84 4.77
CA LEU A 104 -11.31 6.36 5.62
C LEU A 104 -11.55 7.32 6.79
N LYS A 105 -12.79 7.32 7.30
CA LYS A 105 -13.22 8.09 8.48
C LYS A 105 -13.61 7.13 9.61
N ASP A 106 -13.83 7.68 10.80
CA ASP A 106 -14.45 7.01 11.95
C ASP A 106 -13.72 5.75 12.46
N GLY A 107 -12.38 5.78 12.47
CA GLY A 107 -11.55 4.73 13.06
C GLY A 107 -11.43 3.45 12.23
N LEU A 108 -12.02 3.40 11.03
CA LEU A 108 -11.81 2.27 10.12
C LEU A 108 -10.41 2.32 9.53
N THR A 109 -9.65 1.24 9.66
CA THR A 109 -8.29 1.14 9.11
C THR A 109 -8.29 0.64 7.67
N SER A 110 -7.30 1.02 6.86
CA SER A 110 -7.12 0.50 5.50
C SER A 110 -7.03 -1.03 5.47
N HIS A 111 -6.41 -1.64 6.48
CA HIS A 111 -6.33 -3.10 6.60
C HIS A 111 -7.72 -3.72 6.80
N ALA A 112 -8.51 -3.23 7.75
CA ALA A 112 -9.87 -3.75 7.99
C ALA A 112 -10.75 -3.59 6.75
N PHE A 113 -10.71 -2.41 6.10
CA PHE A 113 -11.45 -2.16 4.87
C PHE A 113 -11.03 -3.11 3.74
N SER A 114 -9.73 -3.31 3.55
CA SER A 114 -9.20 -4.26 2.55
C SER A 114 -9.69 -5.69 2.79
N GLN A 115 -9.80 -6.14 4.05
CA GLN A 115 -10.37 -7.45 4.38
C GLN A 115 -11.86 -7.55 4.00
N TYR A 116 -12.65 -6.49 4.22
CA TYR A 116 -14.03 -6.46 3.77
C TYR A 116 -14.15 -6.52 2.25
N VAL A 117 -13.35 -5.72 1.53
CA VAL A 117 -13.32 -5.76 0.05
C VAL A 117 -12.96 -7.15 -0.45
N LYS A 118 -11.95 -7.80 0.14
CA LYS A 118 -11.54 -9.16 -0.20
C LYS A 118 -12.68 -10.16 -0.01
N LYS A 119 -13.39 -10.05 1.10
CA LYS A 119 -14.55 -10.91 1.40
C LYS A 119 -15.66 -10.72 0.39
N VAL A 120 -16.02 -9.47 0.07
CA VAL A 120 -17.09 -9.16 -0.90
C VAL A 120 -16.72 -9.64 -2.30
N LEU A 121 -15.51 -9.35 -2.79
CA LEU A 121 -15.05 -9.80 -4.11
C LEU A 121 -14.90 -11.34 -4.19
N GLY A 122 -14.65 -11.99 -3.05
CA GLY A 122 -14.60 -13.45 -2.95
C GLY A 122 -15.98 -14.12 -2.91
N MET A 123 -17.05 -13.35 -2.69
CA MET A 123 -18.42 -13.87 -2.81
C MET A 123 -18.76 -14.06 -4.29
N ASN A 124 -19.57 -15.08 -4.59
CA ASN A 124 -20.03 -15.32 -5.97
C ASN A 124 -21.18 -14.37 -6.36
N ILE A 125 -20.93 -13.07 -6.18
CA ILE A 125 -21.87 -12.02 -6.59
C ILE A 125 -21.60 -11.72 -8.06
N PRO A 126 -22.62 -11.73 -8.93
CA PRO A 126 -22.44 -11.34 -10.32
C PRO A 126 -22.08 -9.85 -10.37
N ILE A 127 -20.94 -9.53 -10.97
CA ILE A 127 -20.50 -8.17 -11.26
C ILE A 127 -20.67 -7.98 -12.77
N GLU A 128 -21.66 -7.20 -13.15
CA GLU A 128 -21.91 -6.91 -14.55
C GLU A 128 -20.82 -6.01 -15.14
N ASP A 129 -20.33 -6.40 -16.30
CA ASP A 129 -19.43 -5.56 -17.09
C ASP A 129 -20.24 -4.42 -17.73
N GLY A 130 -19.87 -3.19 -17.43
CA GLY A 130 -20.45 -2.01 -18.05
C GLY A 130 -19.93 -1.75 -19.47
N LEU A 131 -18.90 -2.47 -19.90
CA LEU A 131 -18.29 -2.35 -21.22
C LEU A 131 -18.56 -3.61 -22.06
N PRO A 132 -19.07 -3.44 -23.30
CA PRO A 132 -19.17 -4.53 -24.28
C PRO A 132 -17.81 -5.21 -24.50
N ILE A 133 -17.85 -6.53 -24.78
CA ILE A 133 -16.63 -7.33 -24.95
C ILE A 133 -15.78 -6.80 -26.12
N GLU A 134 -16.41 -6.36 -27.19
CA GLU A 134 -15.75 -5.85 -28.38
C GLU A 134 -14.91 -4.58 -28.07
N ILE A 135 -15.44 -3.71 -27.21
CA ILE A 135 -14.71 -2.52 -26.76
C ILE A 135 -13.53 -2.94 -25.88
N ARG A 136 -13.74 -3.88 -24.94
CA ARG A 136 -12.68 -4.34 -24.06
C ARG A 136 -11.51 -4.97 -24.83
N GLU A 137 -11.80 -5.78 -25.83
CA GLU A 137 -10.78 -6.40 -26.69
C GLU A 137 -10.05 -5.36 -27.56
N THR A 138 -10.79 -4.40 -28.15
CA THR A 138 -10.20 -3.38 -29.03
C THR A 138 -9.23 -2.45 -28.28
N VAL A 139 -9.55 -2.11 -27.02
CA VAL A 139 -8.77 -1.15 -26.21
C VAL A 139 -7.85 -1.83 -25.22
N ASP A 140 -7.79 -3.15 -25.20
CA ASP A 140 -7.06 -3.97 -24.24
C ASP A 140 -7.42 -3.62 -22.78
N LEU A 141 -8.66 -3.91 -22.41
CA LEU A 141 -9.20 -3.72 -21.07
C LEU A 141 -9.54 -5.06 -20.41
N MET A 142 -9.56 -5.06 -19.09
CA MET A 142 -9.99 -6.19 -18.27
C MET A 142 -11.52 -6.27 -18.18
N SER A 143 -12.05 -7.40 -17.68
CA SER A 143 -13.40 -7.41 -17.13
C SER A 143 -13.49 -6.53 -15.88
N LYS A 144 -14.67 -6.04 -15.56
CA LYS A 144 -14.88 -5.20 -14.36
C LYS A 144 -14.45 -5.90 -13.07
N LYS A 145 -14.76 -7.18 -12.96
CA LYS A 145 -14.35 -8.00 -11.80
C LYS A 145 -12.83 -8.08 -11.66
N GLU A 146 -12.12 -8.37 -12.75
CA GLU A 146 -10.66 -8.40 -12.78
C GLU A 146 -10.06 -7.03 -12.47
N ALA A 147 -10.63 -5.96 -13.03
CA ALA A 147 -10.18 -4.59 -12.77
C ALA A 147 -10.36 -4.19 -11.29
N LEU A 148 -11.47 -4.56 -10.67
CA LEU A 148 -11.69 -4.37 -9.22
C LEU A 148 -10.67 -5.15 -8.39
N TYR A 149 -10.37 -6.39 -8.75
CA TYR A 149 -9.29 -7.14 -8.10
C TYR A 149 -7.94 -6.47 -8.28
N ALA A 150 -7.62 -6.04 -9.50
CA ALA A 150 -6.34 -5.41 -9.82
C ALA A 150 -6.09 -4.11 -9.04
N VAL A 151 -7.11 -3.30 -8.79
CA VAL A 151 -6.96 -2.05 -8.04
C VAL A 151 -6.96 -2.25 -6.52
N HIS A 152 -7.60 -3.30 -6.03
CA HIS A 152 -7.64 -3.56 -4.58
C HIS A 152 -6.57 -4.53 -4.10
N PHE A 153 -6.09 -5.43 -4.97
CA PHE A 153 -5.10 -6.46 -4.66
C PHE A 153 -4.11 -6.62 -5.82
N PRO A 154 -3.40 -5.56 -6.21
CA PRO A 154 -2.50 -5.61 -7.36
C PRO A 154 -1.33 -6.55 -7.08
N MET A 155 -1.03 -7.42 -8.04
CA MET A 155 0.15 -8.30 -7.98
C MET A 155 1.40 -7.58 -8.52
N ASN A 156 1.23 -6.63 -9.43
CA ASN A 156 2.30 -5.83 -10.03
C ASN A 156 1.76 -4.52 -10.60
N HIS A 157 2.65 -3.63 -11.00
CA HIS A 157 2.30 -2.31 -11.56
C HIS A 157 1.52 -2.41 -12.87
N GLU A 158 1.85 -3.35 -13.74
CA GLU A 158 1.17 -3.54 -15.02
C GLU A 158 -0.30 -3.87 -14.82
N GLN A 159 -0.58 -4.87 -13.97
CA GLN A 159 -1.95 -5.26 -13.61
C GLN A 159 -2.71 -4.10 -12.98
N LEU A 160 -2.08 -3.37 -12.05
CA LEU A 160 -2.66 -2.19 -11.41
C LEU A 160 -3.05 -1.13 -12.43
N GLN A 161 -2.14 -0.77 -13.34
CA GLN A 161 -2.39 0.25 -14.36
C GLN A 161 -3.49 -0.17 -15.32
N LYS A 162 -3.52 -1.45 -15.72
CA LYS A 162 -4.58 -1.98 -16.58
C LYS A 162 -5.95 -1.97 -15.88
N GLY A 163 -5.99 -2.32 -14.59
CA GLY A 163 -7.21 -2.21 -13.77
C GLY A 163 -7.72 -0.77 -13.65
N ILE A 164 -6.83 0.17 -13.35
CA ILE A 164 -7.17 1.60 -13.26
C ILE A 164 -7.67 2.12 -14.63
N LYS A 165 -6.99 1.76 -15.72
CA LYS A 165 -7.39 2.13 -17.09
C LYS A 165 -8.81 1.63 -17.38
N THR A 166 -9.10 0.38 -17.08
CA THR A 166 -10.42 -0.24 -17.31
C THR A 166 -11.54 0.50 -16.60
N LEU A 167 -11.37 0.75 -15.30
CA LEU A 167 -12.41 1.40 -14.50
C LEU A 167 -12.62 2.86 -14.90
N LYS A 168 -11.53 3.60 -15.19
CA LYS A 168 -11.62 4.97 -15.71
C LYS A 168 -12.28 5.03 -17.07
N TYR A 169 -12.02 4.06 -17.94
CA TYR A 169 -12.64 4.00 -19.26
C TYR A 169 -14.15 3.79 -19.15
N GLU A 170 -14.59 2.88 -18.27
CA GLU A 170 -16.02 2.65 -18.00
C GLU A 170 -16.70 3.91 -17.45
N GLU A 171 -16.09 4.57 -16.46
CA GLU A 171 -16.60 5.80 -15.88
C GLU A 171 -16.74 6.92 -16.94
N PHE A 172 -15.71 7.08 -17.76
CA PHE A 172 -15.71 8.09 -18.82
C PHE A 172 -16.75 7.79 -19.89
N LEU A 173 -16.86 6.53 -20.33
CA LEU A 173 -17.89 6.14 -21.31
C LEU A 173 -19.31 6.40 -20.77
N ASN A 174 -19.59 6.02 -19.53
CA ASN A 174 -20.88 6.26 -18.90
C ASN A 174 -21.18 7.76 -18.80
N PHE A 175 -20.19 8.58 -18.50
CA PHE A 175 -20.32 10.03 -18.46
C PHE A 175 -20.65 10.60 -19.87
N GLU A 176 -19.93 10.19 -20.89
CA GLU A 176 -20.17 10.64 -22.29
C GLU A 176 -21.56 10.21 -22.81
N LEU A 177 -21.97 8.98 -22.49
CA LEU A 177 -23.30 8.49 -22.83
C LEU A 177 -24.40 9.30 -22.15
N ALA A 178 -24.23 9.63 -20.87
CA ALA A 178 -25.17 10.46 -20.13
C ALA A 178 -25.27 11.88 -20.71
N LEU A 179 -24.14 12.47 -21.11
CA LEU A 179 -24.14 13.78 -21.78
C LEU A 179 -24.81 13.73 -23.14
N SER A 180 -24.53 12.73 -23.94
CA SER A 180 -25.11 12.53 -25.27
C SER A 180 -26.63 12.34 -25.17
N TYR A 181 -27.10 11.54 -24.23
CA TYR A 181 -28.52 11.35 -23.97
C TYR A 181 -29.24 12.66 -23.59
N ARG A 182 -28.64 13.47 -22.73
CA ARG A 182 -29.19 14.79 -22.35
C ARG A 182 -29.23 15.75 -23.52
N ARG A 183 -28.25 15.72 -24.45
CA ARG A 183 -28.27 16.54 -25.67
C ARG A 183 -29.43 16.12 -26.57
N MET A 184 -29.59 14.83 -26.81
CA MET A 184 -30.71 14.30 -27.61
C MET A 184 -32.09 14.69 -27.04
N GLN A 185 -32.29 14.61 -25.73
CA GLN A 185 -33.52 15.04 -25.11
C GLN A 185 -33.81 16.51 -25.35
N ARG A 186 -32.82 17.39 -25.20
CA ARG A 186 -33.01 18.85 -25.44
C ARG A 186 -33.34 19.15 -26.90
N GLU A 187 -32.73 18.44 -27.85
CA GLU A 187 -33.04 18.59 -29.26
C GLU A 187 -34.47 18.17 -29.60
N GLN A 188 -35.01 17.17 -28.92
CA GLN A 188 -36.38 16.70 -29.08
C GLN A 188 -37.43 17.65 -28.43
N GLU A 189 -37.05 18.40 -27.36
CA GLU A 189 -37.93 19.35 -26.68
C GLU A 189 -38.02 20.72 -27.41
N VAL A 190 -37.09 21.02 -28.33
CA VAL A 190 -37.00 22.32 -29.04
C VAL A 190 -37.57 22.24 -30.46
N GLY A 191 -37.83 21.03 -31.00
CA GLY A 191 -38.44 20.78 -32.29
C GLY A 191 -39.93 20.49 -32.19
#